data_defa49ba19533b14076430894506081c
#
_entry.id   defa49ba19533b14076430894506081c
#
_cell.length_a   1.000
_cell.length_b   1.000
_cell.length_c   1.000
_cell.angle_alpha   90.00
_cell.angle_beta   90.00
_cell.angle_gamma   90.00
#
_symmetry.space_group_name_H-M   'P 1'
#
loop_
_entity.id
_entity.type
_entity.pdbx_description
1 polymer ?
#
loop_
_entity_poly.entity_id
_entity_poly.type
_entity_poly.pdbx_seq_one_letter_code
_entity_poly.pdbx_strand_id
1 'polypeptide(L)'
;MNALSVGLTPADAVVSAPFFLRGELCEGQDVIHRSRDLGVAFATPEIALDRVVHPRNQVPPLLNVPLAEIIDFLVETGQRLRDPGNPFVRECVDRMALTHVLPRAVLEEQTRSAAAYLDRRLLRTVVEQNFPDPKALDEWVPKQDFTGRKSFVRAFAPRLIHVLPGNSPGVAVKSIAQGAMVKAVNLFKMSSSDPFTTVAVLRTMADIDR
;
A
#
# COMPACT_ATOMS: atom_id res chain seq x y z
N MET A 1 -16.42 48.88 -13.10
CA MET A 1 -15.59 47.90 -13.81
C MET A 1 -15.52 46.64 -12.97
N ASN A 2 -16.37 45.67 -13.32
CA ASN A 2 -16.43 44.41 -12.61
C ASN A 2 -15.32 43.49 -13.12
N ALA A 3 -14.38 43.10 -12.25
CA ALA A 3 -13.45 42.03 -12.53
C ALA A 3 -14.23 40.71 -12.57
N LEU A 4 -14.37 40.16 -13.77
CA LEU A 4 -14.86 38.81 -13.99
C LEU A 4 -13.87 37.85 -13.29
N SER A 5 -14.30 37.21 -12.20
CA SER A 5 -13.62 36.04 -11.65
C SER A 5 -13.72 34.93 -12.72
N VAL A 6 -12.63 34.72 -13.43
CA VAL A 6 -12.46 33.54 -14.30
C VAL A 6 -12.45 32.34 -13.36
N GLY A 7 -13.58 31.63 -13.28
CA GLY A 7 -13.64 30.36 -12.60
C GLY A 7 -12.69 29.38 -13.31
N LEU A 8 -11.69 28.90 -12.59
CA LEU A 8 -10.82 27.81 -13.05
C LEU A 8 -11.72 26.64 -13.45
N THR A 9 -11.60 26.23 -14.70
CA THR A 9 -12.24 24.99 -15.16
C THR A 9 -11.60 23.78 -14.45
N PRO A 10 -12.30 22.67 -14.20
CA PRO A 10 -11.72 21.48 -13.56
C PRO A 10 -10.45 20.96 -14.22
N ALA A 11 -10.17 21.35 -15.46
CA ALA A 11 -8.98 20.97 -16.22
C ALA A 11 -7.68 21.69 -15.75
N ASP A 12 -7.80 22.78 -14.98
CA ASP A 12 -6.64 23.59 -14.56
C ASP A 12 -6.19 23.29 -13.12
N ALA A 13 -6.92 22.47 -12.37
CA ALA A 13 -6.57 22.09 -11.02
C ALA A 13 -5.54 20.97 -11.02
N VAL A 14 -4.33 21.25 -10.53
CA VAL A 14 -3.29 20.24 -10.31
C VAL A 14 -3.57 19.52 -8.99
N VAL A 15 -3.85 18.23 -9.04
CA VAL A 15 -4.12 17.40 -7.84
C VAL A 15 -2.81 16.99 -7.18
N SER A 16 -2.63 17.27 -5.88
CA SER A 16 -1.44 16.82 -5.15
C SER A 16 -1.49 15.31 -4.89
N ALA A 17 -0.40 14.61 -5.23
CA ALA A 17 -0.22 13.17 -4.99
C ALA A 17 1.08 12.94 -4.20
N PRO A 18 1.02 12.96 -2.84
CA PRO A 18 2.17 12.80 -1.99
C PRO A 18 2.73 11.37 -2.06
N PHE A 19 4.01 11.21 -1.66
CA PHE A 19 4.60 9.91 -1.38
C PHE A 19 4.48 9.56 0.10
N PHE A 20 4.54 8.25 0.40
CA PHE A 20 4.70 7.78 1.75
C PHE A 20 6.02 7.01 1.84
N LEU A 21 6.95 7.48 2.67
CA LEU A 21 8.29 6.92 2.76
C LEU A 21 8.69 6.70 4.22
N ARG A 22 8.90 5.45 4.61
CA ARG A 22 9.39 5.06 5.94
C ARG A 22 8.58 5.65 7.10
N GLY A 23 7.25 5.64 6.98
CA GLY A 23 6.35 6.19 8.00
C GLY A 23 6.02 7.67 7.83
N GLU A 24 6.65 8.37 6.91
CA GLU A 24 6.47 9.81 6.71
C GLU A 24 5.75 10.12 5.39
N LEU A 25 4.83 11.10 5.43
CA LEU A 25 4.21 11.67 4.25
C LEU A 25 5.14 12.73 3.66
N CYS A 26 5.55 12.53 2.41
CA CYS A 26 6.36 13.48 1.66
C CYS A 26 5.44 14.26 0.71
N GLU A 27 5.28 15.53 0.95
CA GLU A 27 4.48 16.46 0.13
C GLU A 27 5.38 17.30 -0.75
N GLY A 28 4.85 17.74 -1.89
CA GLY A 28 5.52 18.60 -2.87
C GLY A 28 4.78 18.59 -4.19
N GLN A 29 5.16 19.53 -5.07
CA GLN A 29 4.57 19.69 -6.41
C GLN A 29 5.67 19.87 -7.47
N ASP A 30 6.77 19.14 -7.31
CA ASP A 30 7.99 19.33 -8.09
C ASP A 30 7.89 18.69 -9.48
N VAL A 31 7.13 17.60 -9.60
CA VAL A 31 7.00 16.84 -10.85
C VAL A 31 5.53 16.73 -11.25
N ILE A 32 5.21 17.19 -12.45
CA ILE A 32 3.86 17.13 -12.99
C ILE A 32 3.67 15.87 -13.83
N HIS A 33 2.63 15.14 -13.53
CA HIS A 33 2.17 13.96 -14.25
C HIS A 33 0.78 14.20 -14.83
N ARG A 34 0.34 13.29 -15.70
CA ARG A 34 -1.05 13.30 -16.19
C ARG A 34 -1.70 11.94 -15.91
N SER A 35 -2.95 11.97 -15.43
CA SER A 35 -3.72 10.75 -15.28
C SER A 35 -3.94 10.11 -16.65
N ARG A 36 -3.83 8.77 -16.70
CA ARG A 36 -3.99 8.01 -17.94
C ARG A 36 -5.39 8.16 -18.52
N ASP A 37 -6.41 8.18 -17.66
CA ASP A 37 -7.79 8.03 -18.08
C ASP A 37 -8.42 9.37 -18.52
N LEU A 38 -8.16 10.44 -17.78
CA LEU A 38 -8.76 11.76 -18.01
C LEU A 38 -7.74 12.84 -18.45
N GLY A 39 -6.45 12.53 -18.44
CA GLY A 39 -5.40 13.49 -18.74
C GLY A 39 -5.26 14.62 -17.70
N VAL A 40 -5.94 14.53 -16.56
CA VAL A 40 -5.89 15.49 -15.47
C VAL A 40 -4.47 15.55 -14.89
N ALA A 41 -3.96 16.75 -14.68
CA ALA A 41 -2.64 16.96 -14.11
C ALA A 41 -2.65 16.65 -12.61
N PHE A 42 -1.64 15.90 -12.16
CA PHE A 42 -1.33 15.76 -10.75
C PHE A 42 0.15 15.95 -10.49
N ALA A 43 0.49 16.45 -9.31
CA ALA A 43 1.85 16.78 -8.94
C ALA A 43 2.34 15.86 -7.82
N THR A 44 3.60 15.46 -7.93
CA THR A 44 4.29 14.70 -6.88
C THR A 44 5.53 15.47 -6.42
N PRO A 45 6.02 15.20 -5.19
CA PRO A 45 7.38 15.63 -4.84
C PRO A 45 8.41 14.93 -5.73
N GLU A 46 9.57 15.57 -5.92
CA GLU A 46 10.72 14.90 -6.49
C GLU A 46 11.26 13.84 -5.52
N ILE A 47 11.63 12.68 -6.03
CA ILE A 47 12.15 11.60 -5.23
C ILE A 47 13.61 11.28 -5.58
N ALA A 48 14.49 11.42 -4.62
CA ALA A 48 15.86 10.92 -4.74
C ALA A 48 15.84 9.39 -4.58
N LEU A 49 16.26 8.67 -5.61
CA LEU A 49 16.17 7.18 -5.65
C LEU A 49 16.98 6.50 -4.53
N ASP A 50 18.07 7.10 -4.09
CA ASP A 50 18.87 6.62 -2.96
C ASP A 50 18.11 6.65 -1.63
N ARG A 51 17.14 7.55 -1.47
CA ARG A 51 16.27 7.60 -0.28
C ARG A 51 15.28 6.44 -0.21
N VAL A 52 14.84 5.89 -1.35
CA VAL A 52 13.87 4.77 -1.38
C VAL A 52 14.54 3.41 -1.23
N VAL A 53 15.84 3.32 -1.48
CA VAL A 53 16.57 2.05 -1.35
C VAL A 53 16.83 1.74 0.13
N HIS A 54 16.33 0.60 0.60
CA HIS A 54 16.69 0.10 1.93
C HIS A 54 18.12 -0.47 1.90
N PRO A 55 19.03 -0.01 2.77
CA PRO A 55 20.42 -0.46 2.78
C PRO A 55 20.54 -1.98 2.98
N ARG A 56 21.45 -2.61 2.24
CA ARG A 56 21.61 -4.08 2.29
C ARG A 56 22.14 -4.59 3.62
N ASN A 57 22.86 -3.75 4.36
CA ASN A 57 23.46 -4.05 5.66
C ASN A 57 22.49 -3.78 6.83
N GLN A 58 21.29 -3.30 6.57
CA GLN A 58 20.27 -3.12 7.60
C GLN A 58 19.29 -4.27 7.62
N VAL A 59 18.95 -4.70 8.83
CA VAL A 59 17.93 -5.73 9.05
C VAL A 59 16.56 -5.18 8.63
N PRO A 60 15.75 -5.94 7.87
CA PRO A 60 14.39 -5.54 7.55
C PRO A 60 13.56 -5.30 8.82
N PRO A 61 12.79 -4.20 8.90
CA PRO A 61 12.11 -3.80 10.15
C PRO A 61 11.19 -4.87 10.75
N LEU A 62 10.51 -5.64 9.92
CA LEU A 62 9.55 -6.66 10.37
C LEU A 62 10.18 -8.03 10.63
N LEU A 63 11.48 -8.23 10.40
CA LEU A 63 12.10 -9.59 10.48
C LEU A 63 11.82 -10.30 11.80
N ASN A 64 11.85 -9.57 12.91
CA ASN A 64 11.68 -10.13 14.25
C ASN A 64 10.28 -9.86 14.85
N VAL A 65 9.37 -9.26 14.09
CA VAL A 65 7.97 -9.09 14.50
C VAL A 65 7.23 -10.41 14.25
N PRO A 66 6.56 -11.00 15.25
CA PRO A 66 5.79 -12.23 15.06
C PRO A 66 4.72 -12.10 13.97
N LEU A 67 4.56 -13.13 13.15
CA LEU A 67 3.53 -13.15 12.09
C LEU A 67 2.13 -12.89 12.64
N ALA A 68 1.83 -13.40 13.84
CA ALA A 68 0.55 -13.18 14.49
C ALA A 68 0.26 -11.70 14.74
N GLU A 69 1.25 -10.93 15.21
CA GLU A 69 1.14 -9.49 15.43
C GLU A 69 0.95 -8.73 14.11
N ILE A 70 1.67 -9.14 13.06
CA ILE A 70 1.49 -8.57 11.71
C ILE A 70 0.06 -8.80 11.22
N ILE A 71 -0.49 -10.00 11.42
CA ILE A 71 -1.88 -10.32 11.03
C ILE A 71 -2.87 -9.49 11.86
N ASP A 72 -2.65 -9.35 13.17
CA ASP A 72 -3.51 -8.54 14.05
C ASP A 72 -3.54 -7.08 13.59
N PHE A 73 -2.40 -6.51 13.31
CA PHE A 73 -2.25 -5.16 12.77
C PHE A 73 -2.94 -4.98 11.41
N LEU A 74 -2.80 -5.94 10.50
CA LEU A 74 -3.48 -5.91 9.20
C LEU A 74 -5.01 -5.99 9.35
N VAL A 75 -5.51 -6.79 10.29
CA VAL A 75 -6.94 -6.89 10.58
C VAL A 75 -7.48 -5.56 11.11
N GLU A 76 -6.76 -4.93 12.04
CA GLU A 76 -7.12 -3.59 12.53
C GLU A 76 -7.10 -2.55 11.41
N THR A 77 -6.07 -2.58 10.56
CA THR A 77 -6.04 -1.74 9.34
C THR A 77 -7.30 -1.94 8.50
N GLY A 78 -7.73 -3.19 8.29
CA GLY A 78 -8.96 -3.52 7.56
C GLY A 78 -10.21 -2.92 8.22
N GLN A 79 -10.30 -2.91 9.53
CA GLN A 79 -11.40 -2.27 10.26
C GLN A 79 -11.41 -0.75 10.05
N ARG A 80 -10.25 -0.10 10.16
CA ARG A 80 -10.09 1.34 9.93
C ARG A 80 -10.40 1.74 8.49
N LEU A 81 -10.03 0.92 7.50
CA LEU A 81 -10.35 1.20 6.09
C LEU A 81 -11.85 1.11 5.78
N ARG A 82 -12.63 0.33 6.57
CA ARG A 82 -14.09 0.25 6.45
C ARG A 82 -14.81 1.40 7.14
N ASP A 83 -14.14 2.10 8.05
CA ASP A 83 -14.72 3.22 8.79
C ASP A 83 -15.02 4.38 7.83
N PRO A 84 -16.31 4.79 7.67
CA PRO A 84 -16.66 5.94 6.85
C PRO A 84 -16.04 7.26 7.37
N GLY A 85 -15.64 7.28 8.64
CA GLY A 85 -14.96 8.41 9.28
C GLY A 85 -13.47 8.52 8.92
N ASN A 86 -12.86 7.51 8.28
CA ASN A 86 -11.44 7.52 7.96
C ASN A 86 -11.08 8.69 7.02
N PRO A 87 -10.30 9.69 7.48
CA PRO A 87 -10.03 10.89 6.69
C PRO A 87 -9.16 10.59 5.47
N PHE A 88 -8.26 9.61 5.56
CA PHE A 88 -7.33 9.25 4.49
C PHE A 88 -8.04 8.56 3.34
N VAL A 89 -9.02 7.71 3.64
CA VAL A 89 -9.86 7.05 2.65
C VAL A 89 -10.75 8.07 1.95
N ARG A 90 -11.37 9.00 2.69
CA ARG A 90 -12.20 10.07 2.09
C ARG A 90 -11.39 10.94 1.16
N GLU A 91 -10.23 11.42 1.61
CA GLU A 91 -9.30 12.23 0.80
C GLU A 91 -8.88 11.48 -0.46
N CYS A 92 -8.59 10.19 -0.36
CA CYS A 92 -8.24 9.34 -1.49
C CYS A 92 -9.37 9.31 -2.53
N VAL A 93 -10.60 9.04 -2.11
CA VAL A 93 -11.77 9.00 -3.00
C VAL A 93 -12.04 10.37 -3.64
N ASP A 94 -11.91 11.46 -2.87
CA ASP A 94 -12.06 12.82 -3.38
C ASP A 94 -11.07 13.11 -4.52
N ARG A 95 -9.81 12.75 -4.34
CA ARG A 95 -8.76 12.92 -5.35
C ARG A 95 -8.94 11.98 -6.55
N MET A 96 -9.30 10.72 -6.31
CA MET A 96 -9.58 9.76 -7.38
C MET A 96 -10.76 10.21 -8.25
N ALA A 97 -11.80 10.77 -7.67
CA ALA A 97 -12.95 11.27 -8.41
C ALA A 97 -12.60 12.39 -9.42
N LEU A 98 -11.46 13.07 -9.24
CA LEU A 98 -10.95 14.07 -10.17
C LEU A 98 -10.11 13.46 -11.29
N THR A 99 -9.48 12.31 -11.08
CA THR A 99 -8.45 11.73 -11.96
C THR A 99 -8.87 10.44 -12.65
N HIS A 100 -9.99 9.84 -12.24
CA HIS A 100 -10.48 8.54 -12.70
C HIS A 100 -11.81 8.66 -13.43
N VAL A 101 -12.03 7.78 -14.42
CA VAL A 101 -13.30 7.75 -15.20
C VAL A 101 -14.49 7.16 -14.45
N LEU A 102 -14.25 6.41 -13.37
CA LEU A 102 -15.32 5.78 -12.61
C LEU A 102 -16.09 6.80 -11.77
N PRO A 103 -17.41 6.66 -11.65
CA PRO A 103 -18.21 7.47 -10.75
C PRO A 103 -17.75 7.34 -9.30
N ARG A 104 -17.82 8.41 -8.53
CA ARG A 104 -17.43 8.46 -7.11
C ARG A 104 -17.98 7.29 -6.30
N ALA A 105 -19.27 6.98 -6.44
CA ALA A 105 -19.90 5.88 -5.69
C ALA A 105 -19.25 4.52 -5.97
N VAL A 106 -18.74 4.28 -7.18
CA VAL A 106 -18.02 3.06 -7.54
C VAL A 106 -16.64 3.06 -6.89
N LEU A 107 -15.94 4.19 -6.88
CA LEU A 107 -14.64 4.32 -6.22
C LEU A 107 -14.75 4.10 -4.71
N GLU A 108 -15.77 4.66 -4.07
CA GLU A 108 -16.06 4.44 -2.65
C GLU A 108 -16.29 2.96 -2.33
N GLU A 109 -17.11 2.29 -3.14
CA GLU A 109 -17.39 0.87 -2.94
C GLU A 109 -16.17 -0.01 -3.19
N GLN A 110 -15.40 0.26 -4.24
CA GLN A 110 -14.17 -0.48 -4.51
C GLN A 110 -13.13 -0.32 -3.39
N THR A 111 -12.99 0.89 -2.84
CA THR A 111 -12.08 1.16 -1.73
C THR A 111 -12.54 0.48 -0.45
N ARG A 112 -13.84 0.49 -0.17
CA ARG A 112 -14.43 -0.20 0.99
C ARG A 112 -14.30 -1.72 0.87
N SER A 113 -14.61 -2.29 -0.29
CA SER A 113 -14.52 -3.74 -0.54
C SER A 113 -13.08 -4.24 -0.51
N ALA A 114 -12.09 -3.40 -0.85
CA ALA A 114 -10.68 -3.74 -0.78
C ALA A 114 -10.23 -4.16 0.64
N ALA A 115 -10.84 -3.61 1.68
CA ALA A 115 -10.57 -3.99 3.06
C ALA A 115 -10.90 -5.46 3.38
N ALA A 116 -11.67 -6.16 2.53
CA ALA A 116 -11.93 -7.59 2.70
C ALA A 116 -10.67 -8.45 2.53
N TYR A 117 -9.65 -7.96 1.81
CA TYR A 117 -8.35 -8.65 1.72
C TYR A 117 -7.59 -8.70 3.04
N LEU A 118 -8.00 -7.92 4.05
CA LEU A 118 -7.43 -7.90 5.40
C LEU A 118 -8.28 -8.69 6.41
N ASP A 119 -9.11 -9.60 5.92
CA ASP A 119 -9.82 -10.56 6.78
C ASP A 119 -8.85 -11.58 7.39
N ARG A 120 -8.95 -11.82 8.70
CA ARG A 120 -8.06 -12.72 9.45
C ARG A 120 -7.99 -14.12 8.87
N ARG A 121 -9.14 -14.68 8.51
CA ARG A 121 -9.22 -16.03 7.96
C ARG A 121 -8.53 -16.10 6.61
N LEU A 122 -8.77 -15.09 5.77
CA LEU A 122 -8.13 -15.00 4.45
C LEU A 122 -6.61 -14.88 4.58
N LEU A 123 -6.11 -13.99 5.45
CA LEU A 123 -4.67 -13.80 5.67
C LEU A 123 -4.00 -15.11 6.15
N ARG A 124 -4.60 -15.80 7.11
CA ARG A 124 -4.09 -17.10 7.57
C ARG A 124 -4.10 -18.15 6.46
N THR A 125 -5.20 -18.26 5.73
CA THR A 125 -5.30 -19.19 4.60
C THR A 125 -4.21 -18.95 3.56
N VAL A 126 -3.94 -17.69 3.22
CA VAL A 126 -2.86 -17.34 2.27
C VAL A 126 -1.50 -17.82 2.78
N VAL A 127 -1.20 -17.63 4.05
CA VAL A 127 0.07 -18.11 4.63
C VAL A 127 0.14 -19.65 4.61
N GLU A 128 -0.89 -20.33 5.09
CA GLU A 128 -0.95 -21.80 5.19
C GLU A 128 -0.85 -22.48 3.82
N GLN A 129 -1.41 -21.86 2.78
CA GLN A 129 -1.34 -22.39 1.41
C GLN A 129 0.03 -22.18 0.74
N ASN A 130 0.81 -21.19 1.17
CA ASN A 130 2.08 -20.85 0.55
C ASN A 130 3.31 -21.33 1.34
N PHE A 131 3.16 -21.61 2.64
CA PHE A 131 4.25 -22.07 3.49
C PHE A 131 3.91 -23.44 4.08
N PRO A 132 4.71 -24.50 3.78
CA PRO A 132 4.51 -25.83 4.36
C PRO A 132 4.56 -25.82 5.90
N ASP A 133 5.39 -24.96 6.47
CA ASP A 133 5.40 -24.65 7.91
C ASP A 133 5.47 -23.12 8.08
N PRO A 134 4.35 -22.47 8.44
CA PRO A 134 4.30 -21.03 8.68
C PRO A 134 5.26 -20.50 9.73
N LYS A 135 5.68 -21.34 10.69
CA LYS A 135 6.65 -20.97 11.72
C LYS A 135 8.00 -20.54 11.11
N ALA A 136 8.31 -21.04 9.91
CA ALA A 136 9.53 -20.62 9.20
C ALA A 136 9.60 -19.10 8.90
N LEU A 137 8.48 -18.40 8.96
CA LEU A 137 8.46 -16.92 8.87
C LEU A 137 8.97 -16.24 10.14
N ASP A 138 8.91 -16.90 11.29
CA ASP A 138 9.29 -16.34 12.58
C ASP A 138 10.59 -16.95 13.13
N GLU A 139 10.82 -18.23 12.94
CA GLU A 139 11.89 -18.99 13.56
C GLU A 139 12.55 -20.02 12.63
N TRP A 140 13.65 -20.59 13.10
CA TRP A 140 14.28 -21.73 12.43
C TRP A 140 13.50 -23.00 12.69
N VAL A 141 12.95 -23.63 11.64
CA VAL A 141 12.20 -24.89 11.75
C VAL A 141 13.03 -26.06 11.24
N PRO A 142 12.98 -27.23 11.91
CA PRO A 142 13.71 -28.40 11.47
C PRO A 142 13.08 -28.96 10.17
N LYS A 143 13.94 -29.36 9.24
CA LYS A 143 13.54 -30.02 8.00
C LYS A 143 14.43 -31.25 7.76
N GLN A 144 13.82 -32.32 7.30
CA GLN A 144 14.54 -33.51 6.86
C GLN A 144 14.32 -33.70 5.36
N ASP A 145 15.40 -33.94 4.64
CA ASP A 145 15.33 -34.25 3.21
C ASP A 145 15.04 -35.75 2.96
N PHE A 146 14.87 -36.12 1.69
CA PHE A 146 14.57 -37.49 1.28
C PHE A 146 15.70 -38.48 1.59
N THR A 147 16.92 -38.00 1.89
CA THR A 147 18.06 -38.84 2.29
C THR A 147 18.16 -39.03 3.81
N GLY A 148 17.25 -38.40 4.57
CA GLY A 148 17.28 -38.41 6.02
C GLY A 148 18.16 -37.35 6.66
N ARG A 149 18.82 -36.47 5.87
CA ARG A 149 19.66 -35.39 6.36
C ARG A 149 18.80 -34.31 7.03
N LYS A 150 19.17 -33.98 8.25
CA LYS A 150 18.51 -32.90 9.03
C LYS A 150 19.11 -31.55 8.69
N SER A 151 18.27 -30.54 8.53
CA SER A 151 18.61 -29.14 8.32
C SER A 151 17.63 -28.26 9.07
N PHE A 152 17.93 -26.96 9.17
CA PHE A 152 17.00 -25.95 9.66
C PHE A 152 16.75 -24.94 8.54
N VAL A 153 15.51 -24.50 8.43
CA VAL A 153 15.11 -23.50 7.44
C VAL A 153 14.39 -22.35 8.13
N ARG A 154 14.63 -21.13 7.66
CA ARG A 154 13.90 -19.93 8.04
C ARG A 154 13.68 -19.07 6.79
N ALA A 155 12.51 -18.48 6.65
CA ALA A 155 12.24 -17.49 5.61
C ALA A 155 12.86 -16.16 6.02
N PHE A 156 13.65 -15.58 5.13
CA PHE A 156 14.19 -14.23 5.34
C PHE A 156 13.40 -13.22 4.53
N ALA A 157 13.25 -12.04 5.13
CA ALA A 157 12.51 -10.95 4.54
C ALA A 157 13.08 -10.51 3.17
N PRO A 158 12.33 -10.63 2.08
CA PRO A 158 12.78 -10.21 0.76
C PRO A 158 12.68 -8.68 0.60
N ARG A 159 13.23 -8.18 -0.52
CA ARG A 159 12.94 -6.85 -1.04
C ARG A 159 12.03 -6.99 -2.24
N LEU A 160 10.87 -6.37 -2.19
CA LEU A 160 9.84 -6.49 -3.20
C LEU A 160 9.59 -5.15 -3.87
N ILE A 161 9.44 -5.17 -5.19
CA ILE A 161 8.95 -4.05 -5.97
C ILE A 161 7.58 -4.46 -6.52
N HIS A 162 6.56 -3.72 -6.13
CA HIS A 162 5.18 -3.92 -6.58
C HIS A 162 4.85 -2.89 -7.66
N VAL A 163 4.54 -3.35 -8.87
CA VAL A 163 4.02 -2.49 -9.94
C VAL A 163 2.51 -2.63 -9.95
N LEU A 164 1.83 -1.61 -9.41
CA LEU A 164 0.39 -1.67 -9.17
C LEU A 164 -0.41 -1.21 -10.40
N PRO A 165 -1.55 -1.88 -10.71
CA PRO A 165 -2.49 -1.44 -11.73
C PRO A 165 -3.30 -0.24 -11.22
N GLY A 166 -3.83 0.58 -12.14
CA GLY A 166 -4.62 1.75 -11.80
C GLY A 166 -6.13 1.52 -11.74
N ASN A 167 -6.59 0.31 -12.03
CA ASN A 167 -8.02 0.00 -12.17
C ASN A 167 -8.58 -0.87 -11.03
N SER A 168 -7.79 -1.15 -10.01
CA SER A 168 -8.20 -2.04 -8.91
C SER A 168 -7.52 -1.65 -7.59
N PRO A 169 -8.16 -0.82 -6.76
CA PRO A 169 -7.65 -0.45 -5.43
C PRO A 169 -7.35 -1.67 -4.54
N GLY A 170 -8.13 -2.75 -4.68
CA GLY A 170 -7.95 -3.99 -3.92
C GLY A 170 -6.59 -4.65 -4.14
N VAL A 171 -5.98 -4.49 -5.31
CA VAL A 171 -4.63 -5.03 -5.58
C VAL A 171 -3.58 -4.35 -4.71
N ALA A 172 -3.70 -3.04 -4.46
CA ALA A 172 -2.80 -2.32 -3.56
C ALA A 172 -2.88 -2.89 -2.13
N VAL A 173 -4.08 -3.03 -1.57
CA VAL A 173 -4.31 -3.59 -0.23
C VAL A 173 -3.77 -5.01 -0.12
N LYS A 174 -4.06 -5.87 -1.11
CA LYS A 174 -3.56 -7.25 -1.15
C LYS A 174 -2.03 -7.29 -1.20
N SER A 175 -1.39 -6.47 -2.03
CA SER A 175 0.07 -6.42 -2.18
C SER A 175 0.75 -5.95 -0.89
N ILE A 176 0.19 -4.94 -0.20
CA ILE A 176 0.67 -4.48 1.10
C ILE A 176 0.60 -5.61 2.13
N ALA A 177 -0.56 -6.30 2.22
CA ALA A 177 -0.75 -7.40 3.17
C ALA A 177 0.23 -8.55 2.91
N GLN A 178 0.37 -9.00 1.67
CA GLN A 178 1.28 -10.09 1.31
C GLN A 178 2.74 -9.73 1.58
N GLY A 179 3.15 -8.50 1.23
CA GLY A 179 4.49 -8.01 1.52
C GLY A 179 4.78 -7.91 3.03
N ALA A 180 3.81 -7.48 3.84
CA ALA A 180 3.94 -7.43 5.29
C ALA A 180 4.06 -8.84 5.91
N MET A 181 3.22 -9.79 5.50
CA MET A 181 3.23 -11.16 6.04
C MET A 181 4.54 -11.90 5.76
N VAL A 182 5.21 -11.63 4.65
CA VAL A 182 6.57 -12.17 4.38
C VAL A 182 7.68 -11.25 4.91
N LYS A 183 7.31 -10.25 5.71
CA LYS A 183 8.23 -9.30 6.38
C LYS A 183 9.13 -8.51 5.42
N ALA A 184 8.67 -8.33 4.19
CA ALA A 184 9.44 -7.70 3.12
C ALA A 184 9.66 -6.20 3.36
N VAL A 185 10.78 -5.71 2.83
CA VAL A 185 10.91 -4.29 2.52
C VAL A 185 10.23 -4.05 1.18
N ASN A 186 9.19 -3.23 1.18
CA ASN A 186 8.31 -3.05 0.04
C ASN A 186 8.53 -1.69 -0.63
N LEU A 187 8.60 -1.69 -1.96
CA LEU A 187 8.54 -0.51 -2.79
C LEU A 187 7.34 -0.61 -3.72
N PHE A 188 6.41 0.34 -3.63
CA PHE A 188 5.21 0.38 -4.47
C PHE A 188 5.35 1.43 -5.56
N LYS A 189 5.37 1.00 -6.81
CA LYS A 189 5.22 1.86 -7.99
C LYS A 189 3.74 1.94 -8.32
N MET A 190 3.11 3.07 -8.01
CA MET A 190 1.71 3.34 -8.27
C MET A 190 1.44 3.65 -9.75
N SER A 191 0.19 3.45 -10.18
CA SER A 191 -0.28 3.84 -11.50
C SER A 191 -0.60 5.34 -11.56
N SER A 192 -0.51 5.94 -12.74
CA SER A 192 -0.98 7.31 -12.97
C SER A 192 -2.52 7.45 -12.94
N SER A 193 -3.27 6.33 -13.02
CA SER A 193 -4.72 6.33 -12.84
C SER A 193 -5.13 6.26 -11.37
N ASP A 194 -4.30 5.68 -10.49
CA ASP A 194 -4.52 5.61 -9.05
C ASP A 194 -3.21 5.85 -8.28
N PRO A 195 -2.77 7.08 -8.13
CA PRO A 195 -1.61 7.41 -7.30
C PRO A 195 -1.96 7.60 -5.80
N PHE A 196 -3.20 7.35 -5.36
CA PHE A 196 -3.68 7.74 -4.04
C PHE A 196 -3.97 6.58 -3.11
N THR A 197 -4.52 5.46 -3.60
CA THR A 197 -5.00 4.35 -2.75
C THR A 197 -3.90 3.78 -1.86
N THR A 198 -2.71 3.51 -2.41
CA THR A 198 -1.59 2.98 -1.62
C THR A 198 -1.21 3.91 -0.48
N VAL A 199 -1.14 5.22 -0.75
CA VAL A 199 -0.81 6.23 0.26
C VAL A 199 -1.85 6.29 1.36
N ALA A 200 -3.14 6.23 1.01
CA ALA A 200 -4.22 6.24 1.99
C ALA A 200 -4.17 5.03 2.94
N VAL A 201 -3.88 3.84 2.40
CA VAL A 201 -3.70 2.62 3.20
C VAL A 201 -2.51 2.76 4.15
N LEU A 202 -1.35 3.20 3.64
CA LEU A 202 -0.14 3.38 4.45
C LEU A 202 -0.30 4.46 5.52
N ARG A 203 -1.01 5.55 5.24
CA ARG A 203 -1.37 6.58 6.25
C ARG A 203 -2.29 6.02 7.32
N THR A 204 -3.28 5.20 6.95
CA THR A 204 -4.15 4.51 7.90
C THR A 204 -3.34 3.58 8.81
N MET A 205 -2.38 2.83 8.25
CA MET A 205 -1.47 1.97 9.02
C MET A 205 -0.61 2.79 9.99
N ALA A 206 -0.03 3.89 9.53
CA ALA A 206 0.78 4.76 10.38
C ALA A 206 -0.02 5.45 11.50
N ASP A 207 -1.32 5.67 11.31
CA ASP A 207 -2.21 6.22 12.34
C ASP A 207 -2.53 5.20 13.45
N ILE A 208 -2.52 3.91 13.13
CA ILE A 208 -2.69 2.82 14.10
C ILE A 208 -1.40 2.60 14.92
N ASP A 209 -0.23 2.76 14.30
CA ASP A 209 1.09 2.47 14.89
C ASP A 209 1.63 3.62 15.78
N ARG A 210 0.83 4.61 16.11
CA ARG A 210 1.20 5.80 16.91
C ARG A 210 1.11 5.60 18.40
#